data_d16c749f52b2a1c64e8cc7ded6c353b8
#
_entry.id   d16c749f52b2a1c64e8cc7ded6c353b8
#
_cell.length_a   1.000
_cell.length_b   1.000
_cell.length_c   1.000
_cell.angle_alpha   90.00
_cell.angle_beta   90.00
_cell.angle_gamma   90.00
#
_symmetry.space_group_name_H-M   'P 1'
#
loop_
_entity.id
_entity.type
_entity.pdbx_description
1 polymer ?
#
loop_
_entity_poly.entity_id
_entity_poly.type
_entity_poly.pdbx_seq_one_letter_code
_entity_poly.pdbx_strand_id
1 'polypeptide(L)'
;MCIRDSPADWSIERKPEGPLKEFGKNNIVGMNPPKHTRFRQSAARGFSAKVVRAMEPAIEKLVDRLLDDMRERDGGDFISEFAFPLPIYVICEMMGISHRDHDLFGRCTADMLASLEMSATPEVFERGAAAAGILFDYCRDVAASREKNLGDDLLSILIHKEKEDKMARDEVIWTAVTMLIAGHETTAHMLGNGMLALLRNPDQYRLLAANPELAANATEEILRYDPTLYVLFRESRVDVEIGGEQIPAGSFLLASLYAANRDPEVFSRADEFDIQRNNADRHLTFAAGRNLCLGHNLARLEGRVAFSRIFRRLDQFALAGDPVPRNGLMFKGYHSLPMRWAAV
;
A
#
# COMPACT_ATOMS: atom_id res chain seq x y z
N MET A 1 -7.25 4.66 -24.47
CA MET A 1 -6.05 5.40 -24.04
C MET A 1 -6.37 6.53 -23.06
N CYS A 2 -7.44 7.26 -23.22
CA CYS A 2 -7.85 8.36 -22.32
C CYS A 2 -8.24 7.90 -20.90
N ILE A 3 -8.72 6.68 -20.71
CA ILE A 3 -9.13 6.13 -19.41
C ILE A 3 -7.96 5.93 -18.45
N ARG A 4 -6.75 5.64 -18.95
CA ARG A 4 -5.55 5.45 -18.12
C ARG A 4 -5.15 6.71 -17.35
N ASP A 5 -5.58 7.87 -17.81
CA ASP A 5 -5.02 9.16 -17.43
C ASP A 5 -6.07 10.13 -16.89
N SER A 6 -7.31 9.66 -16.77
CA SER A 6 -8.40 10.46 -16.20
C SER A 6 -8.20 10.62 -14.69
N PRO A 7 -8.29 11.82 -14.13
CA PRO A 7 -8.33 11.97 -12.68
C PRO A 7 -9.60 11.32 -12.20
N ALA A 8 -9.50 10.57 -11.14
CA ALA A 8 -10.64 10.39 -10.29
C ALA A 8 -10.97 11.76 -9.68
N ASP A 9 -11.98 12.44 -10.15
CA ASP A 9 -12.67 13.39 -9.34
C ASP A 9 -13.42 12.56 -8.29
N TRP A 10 -12.86 12.50 -7.10
CA TRP A 10 -13.37 11.69 -5.99
C TRP A 10 -14.70 12.17 -5.43
N SER A 11 -15.31 13.13 -6.06
CA SER A 11 -16.60 13.70 -5.68
C SER A 11 -17.76 13.03 -6.38
N ILE A 12 -18.04 11.79 -6.04
CA ILE A 12 -19.39 11.29 -6.23
C ILE A 12 -20.24 11.87 -5.10
N GLU A 13 -20.93 12.99 -5.39
CA GLU A 13 -21.97 13.65 -4.58
C GLU A 13 -21.56 14.18 -3.19
N ARG A 14 -20.43 13.76 -2.60
CA ARG A 14 -19.91 14.29 -1.36
C ARG A 14 -18.64 15.08 -1.65
N LYS A 15 -18.74 16.39 -1.71
CA LYS A 15 -17.56 17.27 -1.74
C LYS A 15 -16.99 17.28 -0.34
N PRO A 16 -15.88 16.58 -0.05
CA PRO A 16 -15.28 16.67 1.27
C PRO A 16 -14.89 18.12 1.54
N GLU A 17 -15.05 18.56 2.78
CA GLU A 17 -14.60 19.87 3.23
C GLU A 17 -13.36 19.73 4.12
N GLY A 18 -12.72 20.86 4.41
CA GLY A 18 -11.57 20.90 5.29
C GLY A 18 -10.36 20.07 4.80
N PRO A 19 -9.67 19.36 5.73
CA PRO A 19 -8.42 18.65 5.42
C PRO A 19 -8.54 17.58 4.33
N LEU A 20 -9.65 16.84 4.23
CA LEU A 20 -9.84 15.82 3.18
C LEU A 20 -9.99 16.43 1.80
N LYS A 21 -10.56 17.66 1.68
CA LYS A 21 -10.63 18.37 0.41
C LYS A 21 -9.23 18.80 -0.06
N GLU A 22 -8.43 19.32 0.85
CA GLU A 22 -7.06 19.71 0.55
C GLU A 22 -6.19 18.47 0.25
N PHE A 23 -6.36 17.38 0.98
CA PHE A 23 -5.75 16.09 0.65
C PHE A 23 -6.12 15.65 -0.77
N GLY A 24 -7.41 15.67 -1.14
CA GLY A 24 -7.87 15.28 -2.48
C GLY A 24 -7.25 16.12 -3.60
N LYS A 25 -7.07 17.43 -3.40
CA LYS A 25 -6.42 18.34 -4.36
C LYS A 25 -4.92 18.12 -4.50
N ASN A 26 -4.26 17.71 -3.42
CA ASN A 26 -2.81 17.63 -3.30
C ASN A 26 -2.28 16.19 -3.20
N ASN A 27 -3.17 15.19 -3.33
CA ASN A 27 -2.81 13.79 -3.40
C ASN A 27 -2.44 13.41 -4.84
N ILE A 28 -1.22 12.89 -5.03
CA ILE A 28 -0.69 12.49 -6.34
C ILE A 28 -1.59 11.50 -7.09
N VAL A 29 -2.36 10.68 -6.37
CA VAL A 29 -3.26 9.66 -6.96
C VAL A 29 -4.42 10.32 -7.72
N GLY A 30 -4.92 11.48 -7.23
CA GLY A 30 -6.01 12.22 -7.87
C GLY A 30 -5.56 13.33 -8.84
N MET A 31 -4.25 13.53 -9.01
CA MET A 31 -3.74 14.62 -9.86
C MET A 31 -3.67 14.25 -11.34
N ASN A 32 -3.73 15.30 -12.17
CA ASN A 32 -3.45 15.22 -13.62
C ASN A 32 -2.16 15.95 -13.99
N PRO A 33 -1.61 15.64 -15.17
CA PRO A 33 -0.58 16.47 -15.78
C PRO A 33 -1.09 17.92 -16.02
N PRO A 34 -0.22 18.91 -15.90
CA PRO A 34 1.23 18.79 -15.60
C PRO A 34 1.56 18.60 -14.11
N LYS A 35 0.60 18.84 -13.21
CA LYS A 35 0.81 18.78 -11.74
C LYS A 35 1.28 17.38 -11.32
N HIS A 36 0.59 16.32 -11.74
CA HIS A 36 0.98 14.93 -11.47
C HIS A 36 2.43 14.63 -11.88
N THR A 37 2.83 15.03 -13.08
CA THR A 37 4.18 14.78 -13.60
C THR A 37 5.24 15.41 -12.72
N ARG A 38 5.03 16.65 -12.29
CA ARG A 38 5.93 17.38 -11.40
C ARG A 38 6.09 16.69 -10.05
N PHE A 39 4.99 16.30 -9.41
CA PHE A 39 4.99 15.62 -8.12
C PHE A 39 5.66 14.25 -8.21
N ARG A 40 5.31 13.48 -9.25
CA ARG A 40 5.89 12.16 -9.46
C ARG A 40 7.40 12.22 -9.67
N GLN A 41 7.90 13.16 -10.44
CA GLN A 41 9.34 13.35 -10.65
C GLN A 41 10.05 13.73 -9.35
N SER A 42 9.42 14.53 -8.50
CA SER A 42 9.97 14.93 -7.21
C SER A 42 10.10 13.75 -6.25
N ALA A 43 9.05 12.92 -6.14
CA ALA A 43 9.04 11.77 -5.24
C ALA A 43 9.82 10.55 -5.77
N ALA A 44 9.90 10.35 -7.09
CA ALA A 44 10.45 9.13 -7.70
C ALA A 44 11.91 8.84 -7.31
N ARG A 45 12.70 9.85 -6.95
CA ARG A 45 14.10 9.66 -6.51
C ARG A 45 14.18 8.82 -5.24
N GLY A 46 13.28 9.06 -4.27
CA GLY A 46 13.21 8.29 -3.03
C GLY A 46 12.80 6.83 -3.22
N PHE A 47 12.09 6.52 -4.33
CA PHE A 47 11.64 5.16 -4.67
C PHE A 47 12.49 4.49 -5.77
N SER A 48 13.65 5.05 -6.09
CA SER A 48 14.53 4.43 -7.09
C SER A 48 14.98 3.04 -6.63
N ALA A 49 15.21 2.13 -7.58
CA ALA A 49 15.65 0.76 -7.28
C ALA A 49 16.96 0.71 -6.45
N LYS A 50 17.82 1.73 -6.55
CA LYS A 50 19.03 1.85 -5.74
C LYS A 50 18.70 2.17 -4.28
N VAL A 51 17.83 3.16 -4.04
CA VAL A 51 17.40 3.55 -2.68
C VAL A 51 16.66 2.41 -2.02
N VAL A 52 15.70 1.80 -2.71
CA VAL A 52 14.92 0.68 -2.17
C VAL A 52 15.83 -0.50 -1.80
N ARG A 53 16.77 -0.89 -2.67
CA ARG A 53 17.73 -1.96 -2.34
C ARG A 53 18.61 -1.63 -1.14
N ALA A 54 18.98 -0.38 -0.95
CA ALA A 54 19.78 0.02 0.21
C ALA A 54 19.02 -0.14 1.55
N MET A 55 17.69 -0.19 1.54
CA MET A 55 16.86 -0.43 2.73
C MET A 55 16.79 -1.91 3.13
N GLU A 56 17.18 -2.84 2.27
CA GLU A 56 17.05 -4.28 2.53
C GLU A 56 17.63 -4.73 3.88
N PRO A 57 18.87 -4.35 4.26
CA PRO A 57 19.42 -4.77 5.54
C PRO A 57 18.65 -4.22 6.76
N ALA A 58 18.06 -3.03 6.65
CA ALA A 58 17.23 -2.44 7.71
C ALA A 58 15.90 -3.18 7.82
N ILE A 59 15.26 -3.49 6.67
CA ILE A 59 14.01 -4.27 6.62
C ILE A 59 14.24 -5.68 7.19
N GLU A 60 15.35 -6.34 6.84
CA GLU A 60 15.70 -7.65 7.38
C GLU A 60 15.81 -7.64 8.91
N LYS A 61 16.53 -6.67 9.47
CA LYS A 61 16.65 -6.51 10.94
C LYS A 61 15.30 -6.27 11.60
N LEU A 62 14.44 -5.48 10.96
CA LEU A 62 13.11 -5.21 11.48
C LEU A 62 12.24 -6.46 11.47
N VAL A 63 12.23 -7.21 10.35
CA VAL A 63 11.52 -8.48 10.25
C VAL A 63 12.01 -9.46 11.32
N ASP A 64 13.33 -9.60 11.49
CA ASP A 64 13.90 -10.48 12.49
C ASP A 64 13.46 -10.10 13.91
N ARG A 65 13.45 -8.81 14.24
CA ARG A 65 12.98 -8.32 15.56
C ARG A 65 11.52 -8.66 15.78
N LEU A 66 10.64 -8.38 14.82
CA LEU A 66 9.21 -8.69 14.95
C LEU A 66 8.97 -10.20 15.13
N LEU A 67 9.72 -11.04 14.40
CA LEU A 67 9.63 -12.49 14.53
C LEU A 67 10.20 -12.99 15.87
N ASP A 68 11.25 -12.37 16.40
CA ASP A 68 11.79 -12.70 17.73
C ASP A 68 10.77 -12.36 18.81
N ASP A 69 10.08 -11.19 18.73
CA ASP A 69 9.00 -10.83 19.65
C ASP A 69 7.83 -11.83 19.59
N MET A 70 7.52 -12.37 18.40
CA MET A 70 6.50 -13.41 18.23
C MET A 70 6.92 -14.77 18.79
N ARG A 71 8.21 -15.12 18.73
CA ARG A 71 8.74 -16.42 19.23
C ARG A 71 8.56 -16.63 20.74
N GLU A 72 8.38 -15.56 21.50
CA GLU A 72 8.14 -15.63 22.93
C GLU A 72 6.73 -16.11 23.30
N ARG A 73 5.88 -16.36 22.29
CA ARG A 73 4.46 -16.73 22.44
C ARG A 73 4.09 -17.84 21.46
N ASP A 74 3.05 -18.62 21.80
CA ASP A 74 2.54 -19.72 20.98
C ASP A 74 1.43 -19.26 20.00
N GLY A 75 1.20 -17.97 19.89
CA GLY A 75 0.19 -17.40 19.02
C GLY A 75 -0.16 -15.96 19.37
N GLY A 76 -1.01 -15.36 18.54
CA GLY A 76 -1.45 -13.97 18.66
C GLY A 76 -2.15 -13.52 17.39
N ASP A 77 -2.18 -12.22 17.16
CA ASP A 77 -2.76 -11.63 15.95
C ASP A 77 -1.66 -11.23 14.96
N PHE A 78 -1.56 -11.96 13.86
CA PHE A 78 -0.54 -11.71 12.83
C PHE A 78 -0.63 -10.30 12.23
N ILE A 79 -1.83 -9.70 12.18
CA ILE A 79 -1.97 -8.34 11.64
C ILE A 79 -1.31 -7.34 12.58
N SER A 80 -1.70 -7.30 13.84
CA SER A 80 -1.20 -6.32 14.81
C SER A 80 0.24 -6.55 15.24
N GLU A 81 0.72 -7.80 15.19
CA GLU A 81 2.05 -8.16 15.68
C GLU A 81 3.14 -8.14 14.60
N PHE A 82 2.77 -8.34 13.33
CA PHE A 82 3.74 -8.42 12.25
C PHE A 82 3.34 -7.59 11.02
N ALA A 83 2.17 -7.88 10.44
CA ALA A 83 1.83 -7.32 9.13
C ALA A 83 1.66 -5.80 9.16
N PHE A 84 1.15 -5.24 10.25
CA PHE A 84 0.92 -3.82 10.43
C PHE A 84 2.18 -3.06 10.88
N PRO A 85 2.97 -3.54 11.88
CA PRO A 85 4.19 -2.86 12.30
C PRO A 85 5.27 -2.77 11.22
N LEU A 86 5.46 -3.81 10.40
CA LEU A 86 6.54 -3.85 9.41
C LEU A 86 6.50 -2.64 8.46
N PRO A 87 5.46 -2.41 7.65
CA PRO A 87 5.48 -1.33 6.66
C PRO A 87 5.43 0.06 7.30
N ILE A 88 4.86 0.24 8.50
CA ILE A 88 4.86 1.55 9.14
C ILE A 88 6.26 1.94 9.61
N TYR A 89 7.04 1.01 10.15
CA TYR A 89 8.43 1.26 10.47
C TYR A 89 9.26 1.56 9.23
N VAL A 90 9.03 0.81 8.14
CA VAL A 90 9.76 0.99 6.87
C VAL A 90 9.47 2.36 6.26
N ILE A 91 8.20 2.78 6.22
CA ILE A 91 7.87 4.10 5.65
C ILE A 91 8.35 5.26 6.55
N CYS A 92 8.32 5.10 7.86
CA CYS A 92 8.88 6.08 8.78
C CYS A 92 10.39 6.24 8.57
N GLU A 93 11.13 5.14 8.45
CA GLU A 93 12.57 5.13 8.15
C GLU A 93 12.86 5.85 6.83
N MET A 94 12.13 5.49 5.78
CA MET A 94 12.26 6.11 4.44
C MET A 94 11.97 7.62 4.47
N MET A 95 10.98 8.04 5.25
CA MET A 95 10.62 9.44 5.43
C MET A 95 11.55 10.18 6.38
N GLY A 96 12.39 9.46 7.11
CA GLY A 96 13.22 9.99 8.20
C GLY A 96 12.38 10.48 9.39
N ILE A 97 11.19 9.96 9.60
CA ILE A 97 10.25 10.31 10.68
C ILE A 97 10.46 9.34 11.84
N SER A 98 10.29 9.84 13.08
CA SER A 98 10.39 8.98 14.25
C SER A 98 9.28 7.92 14.25
N HIS A 99 9.66 6.65 14.41
CA HIS A 99 8.71 5.55 14.55
C HIS A 99 8.09 5.45 15.97
N ARG A 100 8.42 6.36 16.88
CA ARG A 100 7.82 6.39 18.23
C ARG A 100 6.32 6.66 18.20
N ASP A 101 5.87 7.35 17.14
CA ASP A 101 4.47 7.75 16.94
C ASP A 101 3.73 6.76 16.02
N HIS A 102 4.24 5.53 15.85
CA HIS A 102 3.68 4.54 14.93
C HIS A 102 2.21 4.20 15.22
N ASP A 103 1.79 4.18 16.49
CA ASP A 103 0.39 3.97 16.87
C ASP A 103 -0.52 5.10 16.41
N LEU A 104 -0.03 6.35 16.49
CA LEU A 104 -0.76 7.51 15.97
C LEU A 104 -0.92 7.39 14.45
N PHE A 105 0.18 7.10 13.76
CA PHE A 105 0.16 6.94 12.29
C PHE A 105 -0.79 5.82 11.88
N GLY A 106 -0.70 4.67 12.55
CA GLY A 106 -1.57 3.53 12.27
C GLY A 106 -3.05 3.86 12.37
N ARG A 107 -3.48 4.52 13.46
CA ARG A 107 -4.88 4.95 13.61
C ARG A 107 -5.29 5.96 12.55
N CYS A 108 -4.48 6.99 12.32
CA CYS A 108 -4.79 8.03 11.35
C CYS A 108 -4.84 7.50 9.92
N THR A 109 -3.90 6.61 9.52
CA THR A 109 -3.90 6.03 8.18
C THR A 109 -5.10 5.13 7.96
N ALA A 110 -5.51 4.34 8.97
CA ALA A 110 -6.70 3.49 8.91
C ALA A 110 -7.99 4.31 8.74
N ASP A 111 -8.16 5.40 9.52
CA ASP A 111 -9.32 6.28 9.42
C ASP A 111 -9.36 7.02 8.07
N MET A 112 -8.21 7.50 7.58
CA MET A 112 -8.13 8.12 6.26
C MET A 112 -8.46 7.11 5.15
N LEU A 113 -7.90 5.90 5.19
CA LEU A 113 -8.18 4.88 4.18
C LEU A 113 -9.66 4.45 4.21
N ALA A 114 -10.26 4.33 5.40
CA ALA A 114 -11.68 4.06 5.54
C ALA A 114 -12.55 5.16 4.92
N SER A 115 -12.14 6.42 5.03
CA SER A 115 -12.87 7.55 4.44
C SER A 115 -12.82 7.60 2.91
N LEU A 116 -11.90 6.88 2.29
CA LEU A 116 -11.80 6.75 0.83
C LEU A 116 -12.74 5.68 0.26
N GLU A 117 -13.31 4.82 1.10
CA GLU A 117 -14.26 3.80 0.64
C GLU A 117 -15.58 4.41 0.15
N MET A 118 -16.14 3.82 -0.91
CA MET A 118 -17.45 4.25 -1.44
C MET A 118 -18.59 4.11 -0.44
N SER A 119 -18.47 3.19 0.49
CA SER A 119 -19.43 2.92 1.56
C SER A 119 -19.21 3.75 2.83
N ALA A 120 -18.28 4.73 2.80
CA ALA A 120 -17.98 5.53 3.98
C ALA A 120 -19.20 6.32 4.47
N THR A 121 -19.51 6.17 5.75
CA THR A 121 -20.58 6.94 6.41
C THR A 121 -20.11 8.35 6.76
N PRO A 122 -21.03 9.30 7.10
CA PRO A 122 -20.63 10.63 7.56
C PRO A 122 -19.64 10.60 8.73
N GLU A 123 -19.83 9.69 9.69
CA GLU A 123 -18.96 9.54 10.86
C GLU A 123 -17.56 9.04 10.47
N VAL A 124 -17.48 8.16 9.47
CA VAL A 124 -16.18 7.72 8.89
C VAL A 124 -15.48 8.87 8.20
N PHE A 125 -16.23 9.71 7.47
CA PHE A 125 -15.67 10.93 6.87
C PHE A 125 -15.14 11.91 7.90
N GLU A 126 -15.85 12.13 8.99
CA GLU A 126 -15.43 13.03 10.07
C GLU A 126 -14.12 12.52 10.72
N ARG A 127 -14.04 11.22 11.04
CA ARG A 127 -12.79 10.63 11.54
C ARG A 127 -11.63 10.76 10.55
N GLY A 128 -11.89 10.46 9.28
CA GLY A 128 -10.88 10.62 8.22
C GLY A 128 -10.41 12.06 8.06
N ALA A 129 -11.32 13.05 8.18
CA ALA A 129 -10.99 14.47 8.14
C ALA A 129 -10.12 14.90 9.33
N ALA A 130 -10.48 14.45 10.54
CA ALA A 130 -9.67 14.70 11.73
C ALA A 130 -8.27 14.06 11.61
N ALA A 131 -8.19 12.81 11.16
CA ALA A 131 -6.94 12.11 10.93
C ALA A 131 -6.06 12.80 9.88
N ALA A 132 -6.65 13.29 8.79
CA ALA A 132 -5.93 14.07 7.77
C ALA A 132 -5.32 15.35 8.35
N GLY A 133 -6.07 16.07 9.19
CA GLY A 133 -5.56 17.26 9.89
C GLY A 133 -4.38 16.93 10.82
N ILE A 134 -4.49 15.88 11.62
CA ILE A 134 -3.43 15.43 12.55
C ILE A 134 -2.16 15.07 11.77
N LEU A 135 -2.27 14.29 10.69
CA LEU A 135 -1.11 13.91 9.88
C LEU A 135 -0.51 15.12 9.15
N PHE A 136 -1.33 16.05 8.67
CA PHE A 136 -0.84 17.27 8.05
C PHE A 136 -0.02 18.11 9.04
N ASP A 137 -0.56 18.37 10.22
CA ASP A 137 0.09 19.17 11.26
C ASP A 137 1.40 18.49 11.70
N TYR A 138 1.38 17.18 11.93
CA TYR A 138 2.58 16.42 12.26
C TYR A 138 3.66 16.55 11.18
N CYS A 139 3.33 16.26 9.93
CA CYS A 139 4.28 16.36 8.81
C CYS A 139 4.80 17.79 8.61
N ARG A 140 3.96 18.81 8.83
CA ARG A 140 4.36 20.23 8.80
C ARG A 140 5.40 20.54 9.86
N ASP A 141 5.18 20.09 11.09
CA ASP A 141 6.06 20.36 12.22
C ASP A 141 7.41 19.64 12.07
N VAL A 142 7.38 18.38 11.60
CA VAL A 142 8.60 17.62 11.26
C VAL A 142 9.35 18.30 10.13
N ALA A 143 8.67 18.72 9.06
CA ALA A 143 9.31 19.41 7.95
C ALA A 143 9.94 20.75 8.39
N ALA A 144 9.27 21.53 9.24
CA ALA A 144 9.82 22.78 9.80
C ALA A 144 11.09 22.52 10.64
N SER A 145 11.09 21.47 11.45
CA SER A 145 12.28 21.12 12.25
C SER A 145 13.49 20.72 11.40
N ARG A 146 13.23 20.18 10.19
CA ARG A 146 14.24 19.68 9.25
C ARG A 146 14.90 20.74 8.37
N GLU A 147 14.29 21.90 8.20
CA GLU A 147 14.75 22.93 7.26
C GLU A 147 16.21 23.37 7.46
N LYS A 148 16.68 23.29 8.71
CA LYS A 148 18.06 23.66 9.06
C LYS A 148 19.06 22.50 8.91
N ASN A 149 18.57 21.27 8.79
CA ASN A 149 19.41 20.08 8.73
C ASN A 149 18.75 19.00 7.87
N LEU A 150 18.77 19.20 6.56
CA LEU A 150 18.23 18.26 5.57
C LEU A 150 19.15 17.03 5.47
N GLY A 151 18.54 15.85 5.51
CA GLY A 151 19.18 14.55 5.27
C GLY A 151 18.96 14.03 3.85
N ASP A 152 19.18 12.73 3.68
CA ASP A 152 18.96 12.01 2.41
C ASP A 152 17.59 11.30 2.37
N ASP A 153 16.75 11.49 3.40
CA ASP A 153 15.42 10.91 3.49
C ASP A 153 14.43 11.58 2.53
N LEU A 154 13.31 10.90 2.28
CA LEU A 154 12.31 11.36 1.31
C LEU A 154 11.71 12.72 1.66
N LEU A 155 11.46 13.00 2.95
CA LEU A 155 10.92 14.30 3.36
C LEU A 155 11.92 15.42 3.10
N SER A 156 13.20 15.19 3.39
CA SER A 156 14.29 16.13 3.06
C SER A 156 14.42 16.38 1.56
N ILE A 157 14.26 15.35 0.73
CA ILE A 157 14.21 15.47 -0.73
C ILE A 157 13.04 16.35 -1.17
N LEU A 158 11.85 16.17 -0.60
CA LEU A 158 10.66 16.98 -0.92
C LEU A 158 10.82 18.44 -0.49
N ILE A 159 11.38 18.71 0.70
CA ILE A 159 11.68 20.06 1.17
C ILE A 159 12.71 20.75 0.24
N HIS A 160 13.67 19.98 -0.26
CA HIS A 160 14.63 20.53 -1.23
C HIS A 160 13.95 20.96 -2.53
N LYS A 161 12.91 20.21 -2.98
CA LYS A 161 12.09 20.58 -4.14
C LYS A 161 11.22 21.82 -3.92
N GLU A 162 10.78 22.06 -2.69
CA GLU A 162 10.15 23.31 -2.31
C GLU A 162 11.10 24.50 -2.51
N LYS A 163 12.33 24.39 -2.00
CA LYS A 163 13.37 25.42 -2.14
C LYS A 163 13.78 25.69 -3.60
N GLU A 164 13.55 24.74 -4.50
CA GLU A 164 13.76 24.92 -5.95
C GLU A 164 12.53 25.51 -6.66
N ASP A 165 11.53 26.01 -5.92
CA ASP A 165 10.23 26.53 -6.42
C ASP A 165 9.45 25.52 -7.29
N LYS A 166 9.69 24.23 -7.06
CA LYS A 166 9.02 23.17 -7.81
C LYS A 166 7.77 22.62 -7.13
N MET A 167 7.61 22.89 -5.84
CA MET A 167 6.44 22.50 -5.04
C MET A 167 6.14 23.61 -4.03
N ALA A 168 4.85 23.88 -3.79
CA ALA A 168 4.44 24.73 -2.67
C ALA A 168 4.59 23.95 -1.35
N ARG A 169 4.70 24.68 -0.24
CA ARG A 169 4.84 24.07 1.11
C ARG A 169 3.77 23.02 1.40
N ASP A 170 2.50 23.39 1.23
CA ASP A 170 1.39 22.46 1.49
C ASP A 170 1.41 21.26 0.55
N GLU A 171 1.89 21.41 -0.68
CA GLU A 171 2.07 20.30 -1.60
C GLU A 171 3.12 19.29 -1.10
N VAL A 172 4.21 19.78 -0.50
CA VAL A 172 5.23 18.92 0.15
C VAL A 172 4.61 18.16 1.30
N ILE A 173 3.89 18.85 2.19
CA ILE A 173 3.28 18.24 3.39
C ILE A 173 2.23 17.18 2.98
N TRP A 174 1.31 17.51 2.06
CA TRP A 174 0.31 16.53 1.59
C TRP A 174 0.93 15.36 0.83
N THR A 175 2.07 15.56 0.16
CA THR A 175 2.81 14.46 -0.44
C THR A 175 3.38 13.54 0.65
N ALA A 176 3.93 14.09 1.72
CA ALA A 176 4.41 13.31 2.86
C ALA A 176 3.28 12.49 3.51
N VAL A 177 2.12 13.12 3.78
CA VAL A 177 0.92 12.44 4.28
C VAL A 177 0.49 11.31 3.33
N THR A 178 0.48 11.56 2.02
CA THR A 178 0.14 10.54 1.01
C THR A 178 1.08 9.34 1.08
N MET A 179 2.39 9.57 1.24
CA MET A 179 3.38 8.47 1.32
C MET A 179 3.17 7.62 2.58
N LEU A 180 2.87 8.25 3.72
CA LEU A 180 2.56 7.53 4.96
C LEU A 180 1.35 6.60 4.80
N ILE A 181 0.26 7.10 4.23
CA ILE A 181 -0.97 6.32 4.04
C ILE A 181 -0.76 5.20 3.01
N ALA A 182 -0.22 5.55 1.85
CA ALA A 182 -0.08 4.61 0.73
C ALA A 182 0.96 3.52 1.00
N GLY A 183 2.03 3.85 1.73
CA GLY A 183 3.13 2.91 2.01
C GLY A 183 2.84 1.94 3.15
N HIS A 184 1.90 2.25 4.04
CA HIS A 184 1.63 1.46 5.23
C HIS A 184 0.52 0.41 5.01
N GLU A 185 -0.72 0.86 4.93
CA GLU A 185 -1.92 0.01 4.95
C GLU A 185 -1.94 -1.03 3.82
N THR A 186 -1.53 -0.63 2.63
CA THR A 186 -1.58 -1.53 1.46
C THR A 186 -0.61 -2.69 1.60
N THR A 187 0.59 -2.46 2.13
CA THR A 187 1.58 -3.51 2.36
C THR A 187 1.20 -4.39 3.54
N ALA A 188 0.64 -3.81 4.61
CA ALA A 188 0.12 -4.58 5.74
C ALA A 188 -0.97 -5.58 5.30
N HIS A 189 -1.89 -5.13 4.46
CA HIS A 189 -2.92 -6.02 3.92
C HIS A 189 -2.36 -7.06 2.94
N MET A 190 -1.37 -6.72 2.14
CA MET A 190 -0.67 -7.69 1.29
C MET A 190 -0.05 -8.83 2.13
N LEU A 191 0.59 -8.51 3.23
CA LEU A 191 1.19 -9.50 4.13
C LEU A 191 0.12 -10.40 4.78
N GLY A 192 -0.98 -9.80 5.27
CA GLY A 192 -2.11 -10.53 5.84
C GLY A 192 -2.82 -11.43 4.83
N ASN A 193 -3.14 -10.90 3.64
CA ASN A 193 -3.75 -11.65 2.54
C ASN A 193 -2.85 -12.81 2.11
N GLY A 194 -1.54 -12.57 2.00
CA GLY A 194 -0.55 -13.58 1.63
C GLY A 194 -0.45 -14.70 2.66
N MET A 195 -0.39 -14.37 3.95
CA MET A 195 -0.36 -15.37 5.01
C MET A 195 -1.63 -16.23 4.99
N LEU A 196 -2.80 -15.62 4.87
CA LEU A 196 -4.06 -16.38 4.80
C LEU A 196 -4.16 -17.21 3.51
N ALA A 197 -3.69 -16.71 2.38
CA ALA A 197 -3.63 -17.49 1.14
C ALA A 197 -2.75 -18.73 1.30
N LEU A 198 -1.58 -18.61 1.92
CA LEU A 198 -0.70 -19.74 2.23
C LEU A 198 -1.38 -20.75 3.16
N LEU A 199 -2.03 -20.31 4.23
CA LEU A 199 -2.74 -21.20 5.16
C LEU A 199 -3.91 -21.95 4.51
N ARG A 200 -4.59 -21.33 3.55
CA ARG A 200 -5.67 -21.97 2.78
C ARG A 200 -5.17 -22.91 1.67
N ASN A 201 -3.88 -22.84 1.36
CA ASN A 201 -3.21 -23.69 0.36
C ASN A 201 -2.00 -24.39 0.98
N PRO A 202 -2.21 -25.46 1.78
CA PRO A 202 -1.15 -26.08 2.58
C PRO A 202 0.03 -26.62 1.77
N ASP A 203 -0.18 -27.01 0.51
CA ASP A 203 0.92 -27.44 -0.36
C ASP A 203 1.85 -26.28 -0.73
N GLN A 204 1.28 -25.11 -1.01
CA GLN A 204 2.02 -23.89 -1.31
C GLN A 204 2.75 -23.35 -0.07
N TYR A 205 2.11 -23.44 1.12
CA TYR A 205 2.74 -23.15 2.39
C TYR A 205 3.99 -24.01 2.62
N ARG A 206 3.84 -25.35 2.54
CA ARG A 206 4.95 -26.30 2.72
C ARG A 206 6.06 -26.08 1.69
N LEU A 207 5.69 -25.79 0.44
CA LEU A 207 6.64 -25.51 -0.62
C LEU A 207 7.48 -24.26 -0.30
N LEU A 208 6.84 -23.17 0.14
CA LEU A 208 7.54 -21.92 0.49
C LEU A 208 8.41 -22.10 1.75
N ALA A 209 7.91 -22.80 2.77
CA ALA A 209 8.65 -23.07 4.00
C ALA A 209 9.94 -23.88 3.72
N ALA A 210 9.86 -24.84 2.80
CA ALA A 210 11.02 -25.65 2.39
C ALA A 210 11.96 -24.90 1.44
N ASN A 211 11.48 -23.90 0.68
CA ASN A 211 12.23 -23.19 -0.35
C ASN A 211 12.04 -21.66 -0.23
N PRO A 212 12.65 -21.01 0.79
CA PRO A 212 12.48 -19.56 1.03
C PRO A 212 12.94 -18.66 -0.13
N GLU A 213 13.74 -19.16 -1.06
CA GLU A 213 14.13 -18.47 -2.28
C GLU A 213 12.95 -18.21 -3.22
N LEU A 214 11.84 -18.96 -3.08
CA LEU A 214 10.59 -18.71 -3.80
C LEU A 214 9.83 -17.47 -3.31
N ALA A 215 10.23 -16.85 -2.20
CA ALA A 215 9.52 -15.72 -1.58
C ALA A 215 9.31 -14.53 -2.54
N ALA A 216 10.24 -14.29 -3.46
CA ALA A 216 10.09 -13.24 -4.47
C ALA A 216 8.89 -13.53 -5.39
N ASN A 217 8.82 -14.74 -5.95
CA ASN A 217 7.72 -15.14 -6.82
C ASN A 217 6.40 -15.35 -6.05
N ALA A 218 6.49 -15.86 -4.82
CA ALA A 218 5.33 -15.96 -3.93
C ALA A 218 4.71 -14.58 -3.65
N THR A 219 5.53 -13.53 -3.50
CA THR A 219 5.04 -12.15 -3.33
C THR A 219 4.29 -11.66 -4.57
N GLU A 220 4.79 -11.93 -5.79
CA GLU A 220 4.07 -11.58 -7.02
C GLU A 220 2.74 -12.36 -7.13
N GLU A 221 2.73 -13.65 -6.78
CA GLU A 221 1.49 -14.45 -6.81
C GLU A 221 0.49 -14.01 -5.74
N ILE A 222 0.93 -13.63 -4.56
CA ILE A 222 0.07 -13.03 -3.52
C ILE A 222 -0.58 -11.74 -4.05
N LEU A 223 0.22 -10.87 -4.64
CA LEU A 223 -0.26 -9.62 -5.26
C LEU A 223 -1.26 -9.88 -6.39
N ARG A 224 -1.06 -10.92 -7.19
CA ARG A 224 -1.99 -11.32 -8.23
C ARG A 224 -3.27 -11.92 -7.66
N TYR A 225 -3.13 -12.90 -6.76
CA TYR A 225 -4.22 -13.74 -6.28
C TYR A 225 -5.19 -13.01 -5.37
N ASP A 226 -4.68 -12.22 -4.44
CA ASP A 226 -5.52 -11.44 -3.51
C ASP A 226 -4.98 -10.01 -3.34
N PRO A 227 -5.15 -9.16 -4.36
CA PRO A 227 -4.64 -7.80 -4.34
C PRO A 227 -5.32 -6.98 -3.23
N THR A 228 -4.56 -6.13 -2.56
CA THR A 228 -5.12 -5.24 -1.55
C THR A 228 -6.11 -4.23 -2.14
N LEU A 229 -5.82 -3.73 -3.34
CA LEU A 229 -6.70 -2.81 -4.07
C LEU A 229 -7.47 -3.58 -5.14
N TYR A 230 -8.79 -3.70 -4.98
CA TYR A 230 -9.64 -4.48 -5.89
C TYR A 230 -10.09 -3.71 -7.10
N VAL A 231 -10.32 -2.40 -6.95
CA VAL A 231 -10.84 -1.55 -8.02
C VAL A 231 -10.11 -0.22 -8.08
N LEU A 232 -10.00 0.31 -9.29
CA LEU A 232 -9.56 1.68 -9.56
C LEU A 232 -10.70 2.46 -10.20
N PHE A 233 -10.81 3.73 -9.84
CA PHE A 233 -11.78 4.63 -10.44
C PHE A 233 -11.17 5.43 -11.59
N ARG A 234 -11.98 5.67 -12.63
CA ARG A 234 -11.64 6.55 -13.73
C ARG A 234 -12.90 7.28 -14.18
N GLU A 235 -12.74 8.51 -14.63
CA GLU A 235 -13.77 9.28 -15.30
C GLU A 235 -13.35 9.47 -16.75
N SER A 236 -14.26 9.22 -17.69
CA SER A 236 -14.00 9.48 -19.11
C SER A 236 -14.12 10.96 -19.40
N ARG A 237 -13.10 11.58 -19.99
CA ARG A 237 -13.10 13.00 -20.35
C ARG A 237 -13.62 13.26 -21.75
N VAL A 238 -13.69 12.23 -22.55
CA VAL A 238 -14.18 12.25 -23.93
C VAL A 238 -14.99 11.01 -24.17
N ASP A 239 -15.80 11.00 -25.21
CA ASP A 239 -16.45 9.77 -25.65
C ASP A 239 -15.39 8.76 -26.07
N VAL A 240 -15.48 7.53 -25.56
CA VAL A 240 -14.54 6.45 -25.86
C VAL A 240 -15.28 5.16 -26.14
N GLU A 241 -14.67 4.29 -26.94
CA GLU A 241 -15.16 2.93 -27.16
C GLU A 241 -14.25 1.93 -26.47
N ILE A 242 -14.85 1.01 -25.69
CA ILE A 242 -14.15 -0.07 -25.01
C ILE A 242 -14.91 -1.37 -25.23
N GLY A 243 -14.26 -2.35 -25.88
CA GLY A 243 -14.87 -3.65 -26.11
C GLY A 243 -16.14 -3.60 -26.96
N GLY A 244 -16.29 -2.61 -27.83
CA GLY A 244 -17.48 -2.39 -28.65
C GLY A 244 -18.57 -1.52 -28.00
N GLU A 245 -18.41 -1.17 -26.72
CA GLU A 245 -19.35 -0.33 -25.98
C GLU A 245 -18.96 1.15 -26.05
N GLN A 246 -19.94 2.01 -26.36
CA GLN A 246 -19.74 3.46 -26.35
C GLN A 246 -19.89 4.02 -24.95
N ILE A 247 -18.87 4.69 -24.45
CA ILE A 247 -18.80 5.29 -23.12
C ILE A 247 -18.77 6.80 -23.28
N PRO A 248 -19.82 7.52 -22.91
CA PRO A 248 -19.87 8.97 -23.01
C PRO A 248 -18.84 9.67 -22.11
N ALA A 249 -18.43 10.86 -22.48
CA ALA A 249 -17.66 11.75 -21.63
C ALA A 249 -18.39 11.99 -20.30
N GLY A 250 -17.65 12.06 -19.20
CA GLY A 250 -18.19 12.19 -17.85
C GLY A 250 -18.65 10.87 -17.23
N SER A 251 -18.54 9.75 -17.95
CA SER A 251 -18.86 8.44 -17.39
C SER A 251 -17.86 8.05 -16.32
N PHE A 252 -18.38 7.53 -15.20
CA PHE A 252 -17.57 6.99 -14.12
C PHE A 252 -17.34 5.50 -14.31
N LEU A 253 -16.09 5.06 -14.28
CA LEU A 253 -15.64 3.72 -14.60
C LEU A 253 -14.95 3.07 -13.42
N LEU A 254 -15.31 1.83 -13.15
CA LEU A 254 -14.65 0.94 -12.20
C LEU A 254 -13.79 -0.06 -12.97
N ALA A 255 -12.47 0.07 -12.86
CA ALA A 255 -11.54 -0.91 -13.40
C ALA A 255 -11.19 -1.93 -12.30
N SER A 256 -11.65 -3.16 -12.45
CA SER A 256 -11.39 -4.24 -11.51
C SER A 256 -9.99 -4.81 -11.71
N LEU A 257 -9.08 -4.54 -10.75
CA LEU A 257 -7.77 -5.17 -10.68
C LEU A 257 -7.89 -6.65 -10.33
N TYR A 258 -8.85 -6.98 -9.45
CA TYR A 258 -9.14 -8.35 -9.05
C TYR A 258 -9.54 -9.23 -10.25
N ALA A 259 -10.44 -8.74 -11.11
CA ALA A 259 -10.83 -9.46 -12.32
C ALA A 259 -9.68 -9.53 -13.34
N ALA A 260 -8.96 -8.42 -13.55
CA ALA A 260 -7.83 -8.39 -14.47
C ALA A 260 -6.70 -9.36 -14.08
N ASN A 261 -6.47 -9.54 -12.77
CA ASN A 261 -5.49 -10.48 -12.24
C ASN A 261 -5.96 -11.95 -12.32
N ARG A 262 -7.20 -12.18 -12.73
CA ARG A 262 -7.81 -13.50 -12.97
C ARG A 262 -8.23 -13.72 -14.42
N ASP A 263 -7.79 -12.87 -15.32
CA ASP A 263 -8.09 -13.02 -16.75
C ASP A 263 -7.48 -14.32 -17.29
N PRO A 264 -8.30 -15.29 -17.76
CA PRO A 264 -7.81 -16.57 -18.26
C PRO A 264 -6.99 -16.46 -19.56
N GLU A 265 -7.12 -15.36 -20.31
CA GLU A 265 -6.29 -15.08 -21.49
C GLU A 265 -4.85 -14.74 -21.08
N VAL A 266 -4.64 -14.30 -19.83
CA VAL A 266 -3.31 -13.95 -19.30
C VAL A 266 -2.80 -15.01 -18.34
N PHE A 267 -3.67 -15.51 -17.45
CA PHE A 267 -3.29 -16.41 -16.37
C PHE A 267 -4.02 -17.75 -16.51
N SER A 268 -3.34 -18.79 -16.97
CA SER A 268 -3.89 -20.14 -16.94
C SER A 268 -4.19 -20.56 -15.48
N ARG A 269 -5.31 -21.26 -15.26
CA ARG A 269 -5.75 -21.64 -13.89
C ARG A 269 -5.75 -20.42 -12.94
N ALA A 270 -6.38 -19.34 -13.39
CA ALA A 270 -6.29 -18.02 -12.75
C ALA A 270 -6.80 -18.02 -11.30
N ASP A 271 -7.72 -18.91 -10.93
CA ASP A 271 -8.29 -19.04 -9.59
C ASP A 271 -7.46 -19.94 -8.65
N GLU A 272 -6.38 -20.55 -9.15
CA GLU A 272 -5.44 -21.30 -8.33
C GLU A 272 -4.33 -20.40 -7.81
N PHE A 273 -4.01 -20.57 -6.53
CA PHE A 273 -2.84 -19.95 -5.91
C PHE A 273 -1.61 -20.84 -6.13
N ASP A 274 -0.65 -20.35 -6.91
CA ASP A 274 0.54 -21.10 -7.32
C ASP A 274 1.79 -20.20 -7.21
N ILE A 275 2.56 -20.36 -6.13
CA ILE A 275 3.78 -19.58 -5.88
C ILE A 275 4.91 -19.84 -6.87
N GLN A 276 4.76 -20.82 -7.77
CA GLN A 276 5.69 -21.10 -8.86
C GLN A 276 5.17 -20.61 -10.22
N ARG A 277 4.05 -19.90 -10.26
CA ARG A 277 3.49 -19.32 -11.47
C ARG A 277 4.52 -18.46 -12.19
N ASN A 278 4.84 -18.81 -13.43
CA ASN A 278 5.93 -18.19 -14.20
C ASN A 278 5.62 -16.78 -14.73
N ASN A 279 4.36 -16.34 -14.67
CA ASN A 279 3.90 -15.03 -15.14
C ASN A 279 3.14 -14.26 -14.04
N ALA A 280 3.37 -14.58 -12.77
CA ALA A 280 2.72 -13.90 -11.64
C ALA A 280 2.95 -12.38 -11.69
N ASP A 281 4.14 -11.93 -12.11
CA ASP A 281 4.57 -10.54 -12.23
C ASP A 281 3.79 -9.71 -13.26
N ARG A 282 2.97 -10.37 -14.12
CA ARG A 282 2.10 -9.68 -15.08
C ARG A 282 0.82 -9.11 -14.45
N HIS A 283 0.60 -9.31 -13.16
CA HIS A 283 -0.53 -8.75 -12.45
C HIS A 283 -0.61 -7.21 -12.55
N LEU A 284 -1.81 -6.67 -12.44
CA LEU A 284 -2.09 -5.23 -12.51
C LEU A 284 -2.29 -4.57 -11.14
N THR A 285 -1.94 -5.23 -10.04
CA THR A 285 -2.14 -4.75 -8.66
C THR A 285 -1.51 -3.39 -8.41
N PHE A 286 -0.39 -3.11 -9.04
CA PHE A 286 0.28 -1.80 -8.97
C PHE A 286 -0.21 -0.80 -10.04
N ALA A 287 -1.34 -1.08 -10.70
CA ALA A 287 -1.80 -0.37 -11.88
C ALA A 287 -0.77 -0.41 -13.04
N ALA A 288 -0.91 0.49 -14.01
CA ALA A 288 -0.01 0.55 -15.16
C ALA A 288 0.12 1.98 -15.70
N GLY A 289 1.12 2.20 -16.55
CA GLY A 289 1.32 3.46 -17.25
C GLY A 289 1.77 4.59 -16.32
N ARG A 290 1.26 5.79 -16.54
CA ARG A 290 1.62 7.00 -15.81
C ARG A 290 1.40 6.88 -14.30
N ASN A 291 0.33 6.20 -13.90
CA ASN A 291 -0.08 6.01 -12.51
C ASN A 291 0.40 4.67 -11.91
N LEU A 292 1.40 4.01 -12.50
CA LEU A 292 2.05 2.86 -11.87
C LEU A 292 2.44 3.20 -10.43
N CYS A 293 2.16 2.33 -9.49
CA CYS A 293 2.46 2.54 -8.07
C CYS A 293 3.93 2.96 -7.88
N LEU A 294 4.15 4.06 -7.15
CA LEU A 294 5.48 4.58 -6.91
C LEU A 294 6.29 3.65 -5.99
N GLY A 295 5.61 3.05 -4.99
CA GLY A 295 6.19 2.15 -4.01
C GLY A 295 6.28 0.68 -4.44
N HIS A 296 5.98 0.33 -5.69
CA HIS A 296 5.90 -1.07 -6.13
C HIS A 296 7.17 -1.90 -5.85
N ASN A 297 8.36 -1.30 -5.93
CA ASN A 297 9.61 -1.98 -5.61
C ASN A 297 9.78 -2.18 -4.10
N LEU A 298 9.33 -1.23 -3.28
CA LEU A 298 9.39 -1.32 -1.83
C LEU A 298 8.45 -2.41 -1.30
N ALA A 299 7.21 -2.42 -1.75
CA ALA A 299 6.24 -3.46 -1.37
C ALA A 299 6.71 -4.88 -1.74
N ARG A 300 7.33 -5.04 -2.92
CA ARG A 300 7.96 -6.30 -3.34
C ARG A 300 9.12 -6.70 -2.44
N LEU A 301 9.96 -5.74 -2.06
CA LEU A 301 11.08 -5.98 -1.16
C LEU A 301 10.58 -6.41 0.22
N GLU A 302 9.61 -5.70 0.78
CA GLU A 302 9.02 -6.04 2.08
C GLU A 302 8.37 -7.43 2.07
N GLY A 303 7.56 -7.76 1.05
CA GLY A 303 6.96 -9.08 0.90
C GLY A 303 8.00 -10.19 0.77
N ARG A 304 9.00 -10.00 -0.10
CA ARG A 304 10.08 -10.96 -0.29
C ARG A 304 10.86 -11.21 1.00
N VAL A 305 11.26 -10.16 1.70
CA VAL A 305 12.02 -10.28 2.95
C VAL A 305 11.16 -10.95 4.03
N ALA A 306 9.92 -10.51 4.21
CA ALA A 306 9.00 -11.09 5.18
C ALA A 306 8.81 -12.60 4.94
N PHE A 307 8.34 -13.00 3.76
CA PHE A 307 8.03 -14.40 3.46
C PHE A 307 9.26 -15.30 3.36
N SER A 308 10.45 -14.77 3.04
CA SER A 308 11.68 -15.56 3.08
C SER A 308 12.19 -15.85 4.50
N ARG A 309 11.75 -15.07 5.51
CA ARG A 309 12.28 -15.16 6.88
C ARG A 309 11.28 -15.75 7.89
N ILE A 310 9.98 -15.55 7.67
CA ILE A 310 8.92 -16.04 8.57
C ILE A 310 9.10 -17.53 8.87
N PHE A 311 9.18 -18.38 7.85
CA PHE A 311 9.23 -19.83 7.99
C PHE A 311 10.60 -20.41 8.44
N ARG A 312 11.60 -19.54 8.56
CA ARG A 312 12.90 -19.90 9.15
C ARG A 312 12.94 -19.74 10.66
N ARG A 313 11.98 -19.03 11.23
CA ARG A 313 11.94 -18.66 12.66
C ARG A 313 10.72 -19.20 13.37
N LEU A 314 9.63 -19.29 12.65
CA LEU A 314 8.34 -19.74 13.14
C LEU A 314 7.78 -20.80 12.19
N ASP A 315 7.14 -21.82 12.73
CA ASP A 315 6.54 -22.92 11.97
C ASP A 315 5.14 -23.26 12.52
N GLN A 316 4.49 -24.26 11.93
CA GLN A 316 3.19 -24.78 12.34
C GLN A 316 2.10 -23.72 12.42
N PHE A 317 2.18 -22.72 11.55
CA PHE A 317 1.14 -21.69 11.50
C PHE A 317 -0.23 -22.30 11.22
N ALA A 318 -1.20 -21.94 12.06
CA ALA A 318 -2.59 -22.29 11.88
C ALA A 318 -3.50 -21.19 12.39
N LEU A 319 -4.71 -21.07 11.83
CA LEU A 319 -5.71 -20.17 12.38
C LEU A 319 -6.10 -20.59 13.79
N ALA A 320 -6.17 -19.65 14.71
CA ALA A 320 -6.63 -19.81 16.08
C ALA A 320 -8.05 -19.27 16.28
N GLY A 321 -8.61 -18.61 15.28
CA GLY A 321 -9.95 -18.05 15.24
C GLY A 321 -10.32 -17.60 13.84
N ASP A 322 -11.52 -17.06 13.67
CA ASP A 322 -11.97 -16.54 12.39
C ASP A 322 -11.24 -15.23 12.05
N PRO A 323 -10.70 -15.10 10.84
CA PRO A 323 -10.18 -13.82 10.36
C PRO A 323 -11.25 -12.75 10.35
N VAL A 324 -10.95 -11.55 10.84
CA VAL A 324 -11.86 -10.41 10.81
C VAL A 324 -11.57 -9.59 9.55
N PRO A 325 -12.39 -9.71 8.51
CA PRO A 325 -12.13 -9.02 7.24
C PRO A 325 -12.40 -7.53 7.35
N ARG A 326 -11.71 -6.76 6.54
CA ARG A 326 -12.03 -5.36 6.28
C ARG A 326 -13.22 -5.28 5.30
N ASN A 327 -14.25 -4.53 5.69
CA ASN A 327 -15.49 -4.39 4.93
C ASN A 327 -15.39 -3.21 3.94
N GLY A 328 -14.48 -3.29 2.95
CA GLY A 328 -14.33 -2.29 1.90
C GLY A 328 -14.63 -2.86 0.51
N LEU A 329 -15.06 -2.01 -0.42
CA LEU A 329 -15.16 -2.35 -1.83
C LEU A 329 -13.81 -2.17 -2.53
N MET A 330 -13.09 -1.09 -2.18
CA MET A 330 -11.80 -0.75 -2.80
C MET A 330 -10.65 -1.52 -2.18
N PHE A 331 -10.54 -1.45 -0.86
CA PHE A 331 -9.42 -2.02 -0.12
C PHE A 331 -9.83 -3.29 0.61
N LYS A 332 -9.10 -4.35 0.34
CA LYS A 332 -9.28 -5.67 0.93
C LYS A 332 -8.10 -6.04 1.83
N GLY A 333 -8.42 -6.71 2.91
CA GLY A 333 -7.47 -7.16 3.91
C GLY A 333 -8.20 -7.58 5.17
N TYR A 334 -7.47 -7.61 6.27
CA TYR A 334 -8.01 -8.08 7.54
C TYR A 334 -7.69 -7.07 8.65
N HIS A 335 -8.65 -6.86 9.56
CA HIS A 335 -8.42 -6.14 10.80
C HIS A 335 -7.72 -7.02 11.83
N SER A 336 -7.96 -8.34 11.76
CA SER A 336 -7.37 -9.30 12.67
C SER A 336 -7.23 -10.66 11.95
N LEU A 337 -6.12 -11.33 12.19
CA LEU A 337 -5.83 -12.68 11.74
C LEU A 337 -5.28 -13.47 12.93
N PRO A 338 -6.18 -14.00 13.80
CA PRO A 338 -5.77 -14.77 14.96
C PRO A 338 -5.09 -16.06 14.53
N MET A 339 -3.86 -16.27 14.99
CA MET A 339 -3.04 -17.39 14.59
C MET A 339 -2.31 -18.00 15.79
N ARG A 340 -1.91 -19.26 15.64
CA ARG A 340 -0.93 -19.92 16.47
C ARG A 340 0.27 -20.34 15.62
N TRP A 341 1.41 -20.42 16.24
CA TRP A 341 2.69 -20.81 15.66
C TRP A 341 3.56 -21.50 16.71
N ALA A 342 4.64 -22.12 16.26
CA ALA A 342 5.69 -22.64 17.11
C ALA A 342 7.03 -22.01 16.71
N ALA A 343 7.94 -21.87 17.65
CA ALA A 343 9.32 -21.49 17.36
C ALA A 343 10.05 -22.64 16.68
N VAL A 344 10.84 -22.33 15.64
CA VAL A 344 11.75 -23.28 14.96
C VAL A 344 13.02 -23.44 15.78
#